data_a94c79dc8d0c062c57284cbe7a75fd9d
#
_entry.id   a94c79dc8d0c062c57284cbe7a75fd9d
#
_cell.length_a   1.000
_cell.length_b   1.000
_cell.length_c   1.000
_cell.angle_alpha   90.00
_cell.angle_beta   90.00
_cell.angle_gamma   90.00
#
_symmetry.space_group_name_H-M   'P 1'
#
loop_
_entity.id
_entity.type
_entity.pdbx_description
1 polymer ?
#
loop_
_entity_poly.entity_id
_entity_poly.type
_entity_poly.pdbx_seq_one_letter_code
_entity_poly.pdbx_strand_id
1 'polypeptide(L)'
;RVLNQFVVVSELAKSQGKAQSENVSSEQEKTGLFSTALSLNPIHFSLMLALGFVFLPSVHAEDMAIRADKSAPGNQQPTVLQTANGLPQVNIQTPSTGGVSRNQYSQFDVAEKGAVLNNARKAAQTQIAGWVQGNLNLARGEAKVILNEVNSANPSRLKGYVEVAGKKADVVIANPSGIQCDGCGVINA
;
A
#
# COMPACT_ATOMS: atom_id res chain seq x y z
N ARG A 1 -17.63 -8.93 21.52
CA ARG A 1 -17.44 -8.52 20.12
C ARG A 1 -16.17 -7.66 20.10
N VAL A 2 -15.04 -8.26 19.73
CA VAL A 2 -13.79 -7.52 19.59
C VAL A 2 -13.85 -6.82 18.23
N LEU A 3 -13.83 -5.50 18.24
CA LEU A 3 -13.73 -4.69 17.03
C LEU A 3 -12.30 -4.85 16.50
N ASN A 4 -12.18 -5.41 15.30
CA ASN A 4 -10.94 -5.40 14.54
C ASN A 4 -10.67 -3.96 14.11
N GLN A 5 -9.81 -3.26 14.83
CA GLN A 5 -9.46 -1.87 14.52
C GLN A 5 -8.03 -1.79 13.99
N PHE A 6 -7.86 -1.02 12.90
CA PHE A 6 -6.55 -0.51 12.53
C PHE A 6 -6.11 0.53 13.54
N VAL A 7 -4.91 0.34 14.11
CA VAL A 7 -4.27 1.41 14.87
C VAL A 7 -3.31 2.13 13.94
N VAL A 8 -3.69 3.34 13.54
CA VAL A 8 -2.83 4.25 12.79
C VAL A 8 -2.02 5.05 13.79
N VAL A 9 -0.71 4.82 13.85
CA VAL A 9 0.20 5.60 14.70
C VAL A 9 0.92 6.60 13.80
N SER A 10 0.57 7.89 13.92
CA SER A 10 1.31 8.99 13.31
C SER A 10 2.05 9.75 14.41
N GLU A 11 3.36 9.75 14.36
CA GLU A 11 4.20 10.45 15.36
C GLU A 11 4.27 11.98 15.14
N LEU A 12 3.60 12.53 14.13
CA LEU A 12 3.66 13.96 13.79
C LEU A 12 2.30 14.65 13.82
N ALA A 13 1.49 14.39 14.85
CA ALA A 13 0.34 15.24 15.15
C ALA A 13 0.78 16.44 15.98
N LYS A 14 1.45 17.43 15.37
CA LYS A 14 1.50 18.78 15.94
C LYS A 14 0.18 19.45 15.61
N SER A 15 -0.74 19.42 16.56
CA SER A 15 -1.93 20.29 16.49
C SER A 15 -1.50 21.72 16.67
N GLN A 16 -1.46 22.51 15.61
CA GLN A 16 -1.58 23.95 15.71
C GLN A 16 -2.89 24.36 15.09
N GLY A 17 -3.85 24.59 15.95
CA GLY A 17 -5.11 25.19 15.61
C GLY A 17 -4.93 26.68 15.31
N LYS A 18 -5.61 27.14 14.33
CA LYS A 18 -6.51 28.29 14.19
C LYS A 18 -6.70 28.57 12.72
N ALA A 19 -7.81 28.17 12.21
CA ALA A 19 -8.31 28.72 10.96
C ALA A 19 -8.68 30.18 11.21
N GLN A 20 -7.94 31.11 10.60
CA GLN A 20 -8.42 32.47 10.35
C GLN A 20 -9.22 32.43 9.06
N SER A 21 -10.47 32.81 9.18
CA SER A 21 -11.35 33.09 8.07
C SER A 21 -10.86 34.38 7.41
N GLU A 22 -10.26 34.29 6.24
CA GLU A 22 -10.06 35.44 5.38
C GLU A 22 -11.07 35.37 4.23
N ASN A 23 -11.88 36.45 4.19
CA ASN A 23 -12.74 36.76 3.07
C ASN A 23 -11.89 36.96 1.83
N VAL A 24 -11.99 36.10 0.85
CA VAL A 24 -11.46 36.28 -0.48
C VAL A 24 -12.58 36.82 -1.37
N SER A 25 -12.49 38.14 -1.66
CA SER A 25 -13.21 38.81 -2.72
C SER A 25 -12.90 38.14 -4.06
N SER A 26 -13.97 37.92 -4.82
CA SER A 26 -13.95 37.39 -6.17
C SER A 26 -13.22 38.36 -7.11
N GLU A 27 -11.99 38.06 -7.47
CA GLU A 27 -11.38 38.57 -8.70
C GLU A 27 -11.47 37.48 -9.77
N GLN A 28 -12.21 37.84 -10.83
CA GLN A 28 -12.27 37.06 -12.06
C GLN A 28 -10.92 37.12 -12.76
N GLU A 29 -10.09 36.13 -12.52
CA GLU A 29 -8.94 35.87 -13.38
C GLU A 29 -9.43 35.21 -14.68
N LYS A 30 -9.29 35.97 -15.74
CA LYS A 30 -9.45 35.49 -17.11
C LYS A 30 -8.42 34.42 -17.36
N THR A 31 -8.82 33.15 -17.25
CA THR A 31 -8.05 32.05 -17.78
C THR A 31 -7.99 32.21 -19.28
N GLY A 32 -6.87 32.71 -19.76
CA GLY A 32 -6.49 32.63 -21.16
C GLY A 32 -6.35 31.15 -21.52
N LEU A 33 -7.38 30.60 -22.11
CA LEU A 33 -7.30 29.35 -22.86
C LEU A 33 -6.22 29.54 -23.93
N PHE A 34 -5.08 28.89 -23.72
CA PHE A 34 -4.18 28.58 -24.81
C PHE A 34 -4.89 27.56 -25.72
N SER A 35 -5.81 28.05 -26.53
CA SER A 35 -6.23 27.33 -27.72
C SER A 35 -5.14 27.49 -28.77
N THR A 36 -4.03 26.76 -28.59
CA THR A 36 -3.24 26.36 -29.73
C THR A 36 -4.09 25.34 -30.49
N ALA A 37 -5.03 25.85 -31.27
CA ALA A 37 -5.62 25.06 -32.34
C ALA A 37 -4.47 24.65 -33.26
N LEU A 38 -3.94 23.46 -33.03
CA LEU A 38 -3.15 22.74 -34.02
C LEU A 38 -4.08 22.58 -35.23
N SER A 39 -3.98 23.49 -36.20
CA SER A 39 -4.61 23.34 -37.50
C SER A 39 -3.88 22.17 -38.19
N LEU A 40 -4.28 20.96 -37.85
CA LEU A 40 -3.81 19.76 -38.51
C LEU A 40 -4.42 19.79 -39.90
N ASN A 41 -3.57 20.04 -40.92
CA ASN A 41 -3.95 19.90 -42.31
C ASN A 41 -4.56 18.47 -42.49
N PRO A 42 -5.72 18.33 -43.13
CA PRO A 42 -6.41 17.02 -43.25
C PRO A 42 -5.51 15.94 -43.87
N ILE A 43 -4.55 16.33 -44.68
CA ILE A 43 -3.56 15.44 -45.27
C ILE A 43 -2.62 14.83 -44.21
N HIS A 44 -2.19 15.60 -43.23
CA HIS A 44 -1.35 15.10 -42.14
C HIS A 44 -2.11 14.17 -41.19
N PHE A 45 -3.39 14.45 -40.95
CA PHE A 45 -4.26 13.60 -40.15
C PHE A 45 -4.47 12.23 -40.81
N SER A 46 -4.74 12.21 -42.11
CA SER A 46 -4.90 10.96 -42.88
C SER A 46 -3.62 10.13 -42.90
N LEU A 47 -2.45 10.78 -43.00
CA LEU A 47 -1.17 10.10 -43.00
C LEU A 47 -0.84 9.50 -41.61
N MET A 48 -1.18 10.21 -40.52
CA MET A 48 -1.04 9.70 -39.15
C MET A 48 -1.92 8.47 -38.91
N LEU A 49 -3.15 8.45 -39.45
CA LEU A 49 -4.04 7.30 -39.34
C LEU A 49 -3.53 6.09 -40.14
N ALA A 50 -2.97 6.33 -41.33
CA ALA A 50 -2.44 5.28 -42.20
C ALA A 50 -1.14 4.64 -41.65
N LEU A 51 -0.35 5.38 -40.87
CA LEU A 51 0.87 4.89 -40.20
C LEU A 51 0.61 4.25 -38.82
N GLY A 52 -0.66 4.17 -38.37
CA GLY A 52 -1.01 3.50 -37.11
C GLY A 52 -0.46 4.18 -35.87
N PHE A 53 -0.08 5.46 -35.93
CA PHE A 53 0.28 6.23 -34.73
C PHE A 53 -0.97 6.60 -33.94
N VAL A 54 -1.53 5.62 -33.27
CA VAL A 54 -2.50 5.87 -32.22
C VAL A 54 -1.69 6.26 -30.97
N PHE A 55 -1.71 7.53 -30.60
CA PHE A 55 -1.28 7.94 -29.26
C PHE A 55 -2.30 7.35 -28.26
N LEU A 56 -2.04 6.13 -27.82
CA LEU A 56 -2.72 5.60 -26.64
C LEU A 56 -2.17 6.38 -25.44
N PRO A 57 -3.02 7.10 -24.69
CA PRO A 57 -2.57 7.64 -23.41
C PRO A 57 -2.05 6.45 -22.60
N SER A 58 -0.79 6.52 -22.19
CA SER A 58 -0.24 5.53 -21.26
C SER A 58 -1.03 5.68 -19.97
N VAL A 59 -2.03 4.83 -19.77
CA VAL A 59 -2.68 4.69 -18.47
C VAL A 59 -1.61 4.09 -17.56
N HIS A 60 -0.94 4.94 -16.79
CA HIS A 60 -0.10 4.48 -15.71
C HIS A 60 -1.04 3.89 -14.66
N ALA A 61 -1.18 2.56 -14.69
CA ALA A 61 -1.77 1.86 -13.57
C ALA A 61 -0.92 2.23 -12.35
N GLU A 62 -1.54 2.82 -11.35
CA GLU A 62 -0.89 3.12 -10.08
C GLU A 62 -0.27 1.82 -9.57
N ASP A 63 1.06 1.79 -9.43
CA ASP A 63 1.79 0.61 -9.00
C ASP A 63 1.53 0.39 -7.49
N MET A 64 0.40 -0.24 -7.20
CA MET A 64 0.00 -0.64 -5.85
C MET A 64 0.85 -1.83 -5.44
N ALA A 65 1.92 -1.58 -4.68
CA ALA A 65 2.88 -2.61 -4.34
C ALA A 65 3.27 -2.60 -2.86
N ILE A 66 3.61 -3.78 -2.36
CA ILE A 66 4.31 -3.95 -1.09
C ILE A 66 5.77 -4.23 -1.42
N ARG A 67 6.68 -3.38 -0.93
CA ARG A 67 8.12 -3.50 -1.17
C ARG A 67 8.88 -3.38 0.14
N ALA A 68 9.68 -4.41 0.46
CA ALA A 68 10.58 -4.35 1.61
C ALA A 68 11.63 -3.25 1.42
N ASP A 69 11.98 -2.57 2.50
CA ASP A 69 13.06 -1.59 2.51
C ASP A 69 14.41 -2.32 2.54
N LYS A 70 15.12 -2.27 1.40
CA LYS A 70 16.43 -2.92 1.26
C LYS A 70 17.54 -2.22 2.06
N SER A 71 17.31 -1.00 2.52
CA SER A 71 18.25 -0.26 3.36
C SER A 71 18.11 -0.59 4.85
N ALA A 72 17.00 -1.21 5.24
CA ALA A 72 16.74 -1.63 6.61
C ALA A 72 17.68 -2.77 7.05
N PRO A 73 17.87 -2.99 8.37
CA PRO A 73 18.57 -4.15 8.86
C PRO A 73 17.96 -5.46 8.36
N GLY A 74 18.78 -6.45 8.00
CA GLY A 74 18.30 -7.70 7.37
C GLY A 74 17.24 -8.45 8.18
N ASN A 75 17.27 -8.36 9.50
CA ASN A 75 16.25 -8.93 10.38
C ASN A 75 14.96 -8.11 10.48
N GLN A 76 14.83 -7.06 9.68
CA GLN A 76 13.63 -6.22 9.55
C GLN A 76 13.16 -6.11 8.09
N GLN A 77 13.83 -6.80 7.16
CA GLN A 77 13.47 -6.87 5.75
C GLN A 77 12.57 -8.08 5.50
N PRO A 78 11.24 -7.93 5.42
CA PRO A 78 10.36 -9.04 5.13
C PRO A 78 10.56 -9.53 3.70
N THR A 79 10.25 -10.81 3.45
CA THR A 79 10.25 -11.36 2.10
C THR A 79 8.87 -11.21 1.50
N VAL A 80 8.78 -10.50 0.39
CA VAL A 80 7.51 -10.33 -0.34
C VAL A 80 7.48 -11.32 -1.51
N LEU A 81 6.45 -12.15 -1.52
CA LEU A 81 6.18 -13.18 -2.52
C LEU A 81 4.80 -12.93 -3.15
N GLN A 82 4.45 -13.74 -4.13
CA GLN A 82 3.09 -13.81 -4.66
C GLN A 82 2.47 -15.17 -4.32
N THR A 83 1.20 -15.15 -3.96
CA THR A 83 0.37 -16.34 -3.78
C THR A 83 -0.02 -16.92 -5.14
N ALA A 84 -0.58 -18.14 -5.15
CA ALA A 84 -1.02 -18.80 -6.38
C ALA A 84 -2.06 -17.99 -7.18
N ASN A 85 -2.88 -17.18 -6.51
CA ASN A 85 -3.86 -16.29 -7.14
C ASN A 85 -3.35 -14.85 -7.36
N GLY A 86 -2.02 -14.62 -7.22
CA GLY A 86 -1.35 -13.37 -7.54
C GLY A 86 -1.43 -12.28 -6.48
N LEU A 87 -1.92 -12.56 -5.26
CA LEU A 87 -1.89 -11.60 -4.16
C LEU A 87 -0.48 -11.48 -3.58
N PRO A 88 -0.08 -10.28 -3.09
CA PRO A 88 1.14 -10.15 -2.33
C PRO A 88 1.05 -10.92 -1.02
N GLN A 89 2.07 -11.74 -0.76
CA GLN A 89 2.28 -12.45 0.49
C GLN A 89 3.57 -11.96 1.15
N VAL A 90 3.47 -11.48 2.36
CA VAL A 90 4.61 -11.02 3.14
C VAL A 90 4.97 -12.08 4.17
N ASN A 91 6.11 -12.74 3.99
CA ASN A 91 6.71 -13.53 5.06
C ASN A 91 7.35 -12.57 6.07
N ILE A 92 6.66 -12.36 7.18
CA ILE A 92 7.10 -11.46 8.25
C ILE A 92 8.41 -11.93 8.87
N GLN A 93 9.14 -11.02 9.48
CA GLN A 93 10.40 -11.31 10.15
C GLN A 93 10.21 -12.03 11.49
N THR A 94 11.28 -12.70 11.94
CA THR A 94 11.32 -13.40 13.22
C THR A 94 10.88 -12.48 14.35
N PRO A 95 9.86 -12.83 15.14
CA PRO A 95 9.43 -12.02 16.27
C PRO A 95 10.50 -11.93 17.35
N SER A 96 10.54 -10.80 18.04
CA SER A 96 11.31 -10.62 19.27
C SER A 96 10.80 -11.53 20.40
N THR A 97 11.50 -11.59 21.53
CA THR A 97 11.06 -12.32 22.74
C THR A 97 9.71 -11.81 23.26
N GLY A 98 9.39 -10.53 23.03
CA GLY A 98 8.07 -9.95 23.33
C GLY A 98 6.97 -10.34 22.35
N GLY A 99 7.30 -11.04 21.25
CA GLY A 99 6.35 -11.46 20.23
C GLY A 99 6.05 -10.41 19.16
N VAL A 100 6.90 -9.38 19.01
CA VAL A 100 6.75 -8.35 17.98
C VAL A 100 7.61 -8.69 16.77
N SER A 101 6.99 -8.87 15.61
CA SER A 101 7.66 -8.95 14.32
C SER A 101 7.72 -7.56 13.71
N ARG A 102 8.93 -7.01 13.58
CA ARG A 102 9.16 -5.70 12.98
C ARG A 102 9.55 -5.87 11.51
N ASN A 103 8.80 -5.20 10.63
CA ASN A 103 8.96 -5.29 9.19
C ASN A 103 9.05 -3.89 8.60
N GLN A 104 10.09 -3.61 7.82
CA GLN A 104 10.33 -2.30 7.23
C GLN A 104 10.13 -2.34 5.71
N TYR A 105 9.48 -1.31 5.19
CA TYR A 105 9.09 -1.21 3.80
C TYR A 105 9.50 0.15 3.21
N SER A 106 9.86 0.14 1.95
CA SER A 106 9.95 1.36 1.14
C SER A 106 8.58 1.74 0.55
N GLN A 107 7.62 0.80 0.47
CA GLN A 107 6.25 1.02 0.03
C GLN A 107 5.34 -0.06 0.62
N PHE A 108 4.16 0.35 1.13
CA PHE A 108 3.15 -0.58 1.61
C PHE A 108 1.77 -0.15 1.13
N ASP A 109 1.43 -0.57 -0.09
CA ASP A 109 0.13 -0.33 -0.70
C ASP A 109 -0.60 -1.66 -0.87
N VAL A 110 -1.88 -1.68 -0.54
CA VAL A 110 -2.74 -2.86 -0.65
C VAL A 110 -3.84 -2.60 -1.67
N ALA A 111 -3.81 -3.32 -2.77
CA ALA A 111 -4.83 -3.25 -3.80
C ALA A 111 -6.17 -3.86 -3.32
N GLU A 112 -7.25 -3.66 -4.06
CA GLU A 112 -8.61 -4.15 -3.74
C GLU A 112 -8.66 -5.67 -3.47
N LYS A 113 -7.81 -6.44 -4.14
CA LYS A 113 -7.71 -7.90 -3.93
C LYS A 113 -7.15 -8.28 -2.56
N GLY A 114 -6.49 -7.35 -1.87
CA GLY A 114 -5.91 -7.57 -0.56
C GLY A 114 -4.44 -8.01 -0.57
N ALA A 115 -3.94 -8.33 0.63
CA ALA A 115 -2.59 -8.83 0.87
C ALA A 115 -2.58 -9.80 2.06
N VAL A 116 -1.57 -10.68 2.13
CA VAL A 116 -1.41 -11.64 3.22
C VAL A 116 -0.14 -11.35 4.01
N LEU A 117 -0.27 -11.22 5.34
CA LEU A 117 0.85 -11.24 6.28
C LEU A 117 1.00 -12.66 6.82
N ASN A 118 2.06 -13.34 6.44
CA ASN A 118 2.25 -14.76 6.76
C ASN A 118 2.83 -14.95 8.16
N ASN A 119 1.93 -15.22 9.12
CA ASN A 119 2.23 -15.57 10.52
C ASN A 119 2.01 -17.07 10.78
N ALA A 120 2.21 -17.91 9.78
CA ALA A 120 2.03 -19.34 9.86
C ALA A 120 3.39 -20.07 9.83
N ARG A 121 3.66 -20.95 10.80
CA ARG A 121 4.85 -21.81 10.82
C ARG A 121 4.75 -23.01 9.87
N LYS A 122 3.53 -23.44 9.57
CA LYS A 122 3.19 -24.52 8.64
C LYS A 122 2.28 -23.97 7.55
N ALA A 123 2.02 -24.76 6.53
CA ALA A 123 1.02 -24.40 5.54
C ALA A 123 -0.31 -24.07 6.22
N ALA A 124 -0.92 -22.97 5.82
CA ALA A 124 -2.18 -22.48 6.38
C ALA A 124 -3.14 -22.06 5.27
N GLN A 125 -4.42 -22.25 5.52
CA GLN A 125 -5.48 -21.78 4.63
C GLN A 125 -5.84 -20.33 5.00
N THR A 126 -5.97 -19.49 3.99
CA THR A 126 -6.42 -18.10 4.10
C THR A 126 -7.75 -17.91 3.40
N GLN A 127 -8.47 -16.84 3.74
CA GLN A 127 -9.75 -16.52 3.11
C GLN A 127 -9.58 -15.89 1.73
N ILE A 128 -8.55 -15.03 1.56
CA ILE A 128 -8.38 -14.27 0.31
C ILE A 128 -7.36 -14.89 -0.65
N ALA A 129 -6.42 -15.70 -0.15
CA ALA A 129 -5.31 -16.23 -0.97
C ALA A 129 -5.27 -17.76 -1.08
N GLY A 130 -6.20 -18.47 -0.45
CA GLY A 130 -6.19 -19.93 -0.40
C GLY A 130 -5.05 -20.45 0.50
N TRP A 131 -4.35 -21.51 0.07
CA TRP A 131 -3.26 -22.09 0.85
C TRP A 131 -1.95 -21.33 0.67
N VAL A 132 -1.31 -20.99 1.79
CA VAL A 132 0.02 -20.39 1.83
C VAL A 132 1.00 -21.30 2.55
N GLN A 133 2.25 -21.31 2.09
CA GLN A 133 3.31 -22.12 2.71
C GLN A 133 3.73 -21.50 4.06
N GLY A 134 4.29 -22.33 4.95
CA GLY A 134 4.82 -21.87 6.21
C GLY A 134 5.97 -20.87 6.02
N ASN A 135 6.04 -19.90 6.93
CA ASN A 135 7.08 -18.88 6.95
C ASN A 135 8.29 -19.39 7.75
N LEU A 136 9.43 -19.58 7.09
CA LEU A 136 10.66 -20.09 7.68
C LEU A 136 11.26 -19.16 8.75
N ASN A 137 10.95 -17.86 8.70
CA ASN A 137 11.40 -16.89 9.71
C ASN A 137 10.77 -17.13 11.09
N LEU A 138 9.70 -17.93 11.16
CA LEU A 138 8.96 -18.20 12.39
C LEU A 138 9.39 -19.46 13.14
N ALA A 139 10.63 -19.92 12.94
CA ALA A 139 11.14 -21.11 13.62
C ALA A 139 11.04 -21.01 15.18
N ARG A 140 11.15 -19.82 15.74
CA ARG A 140 11.06 -19.55 17.19
C ARG A 140 9.64 -19.30 17.70
N GLY A 141 8.65 -19.19 16.82
CA GLY A 141 7.25 -18.95 17.16
C GLY A 141 6.61 -17.89 16.26
N GLU A 142 5.29 -17.81 16.33
CA GLU A 142 4.49 -16.84 15.62
C GLU A 142 4.48 -15.50 16.37
N ALA A 143 4.28 -14.43 15.62
CA ALA A 143 4.11 -13.09 16.19
C ALA A 143 2.79 -12.94 16.95
N LYS A 144 2.80 -12.09 17.98
CA LYS A 144 1.62 -11.56 18.65
C LYS A 144 1.20 -10.21 18.04
N VAL A 145 2.24 -9.44 17.63
CA VAL A 145 2.09 -8.15 16.96
C VAL A 145 2.95 -8.15 15.71
N ILE A 146 2.37 -7.72 14.60
CA ILE A 146 3.06 -7.51 13.33
C ILE A 146 3.13 -6.00 13.09
N LEU A 147 4.32 -5.44 13.31
CA LEU A 147 4.60 -4.03 13.10
C LEU A 147 5.16 -3.83 11.69
N ASN A 148 4.43 -3.08 10.87
CA ASN A 148 4.79 -2.73 9.51
C ASN A 148 5.11 -1.25 9.44
N GLU A 149 6.38 -0.90 9.28
CA GLU A 149 6.88 0.47 9.23
C GLU A 149 7.28 0.83 7.80
N VAL A 150 6.81 1.97 7.33
CA VAL A 150 7.14 2.48 5.99
C VAL A 150 8.12 3.65 6.10
N ASN A 151 9.27 3.51 5.46
CA ASN A 151 10.37 4.49 5.50
C ASN A 151 10.47 5.27 4.18
N SER A 152 9.34 5.81 3.70
CA SER A 152 9.33 6.59 2.47
C SER A 152 8.53 7.88 2.63
N ALA A 153 8.69 8.80 1.65
CA ALA A 153 7.92 10.02 1.60
C ALA A 153 6.50 9.84 1.00
N ASN A 154 6.16 8.62 0.57
CA ASN A 154 4.87 8.35 -0.06
C ASN A 154 3.87 7.81 0.98
N PRO A 155 2.62 8.27 0.98
CA PRO A 155 1.58 7.71 1.82
C PRO A 155 1.25 6.27 1.41
N SER A 156 0.82 5.45 2.36
CA SER A 156 0.29 4.12 2.10
C SER A 156 -1.18 4.18 1.68
N ARG A 157 -1.53 3.43 0.63
CA ARG A 157 -2.90 3.31 0.14
C ARG A 157 -3.41 1.91 0.36
N LEU A 158 -4.46 1.79 1.15
CA LEU A 158 -5.06 0.51 1.53
C LEU A 158 -6.48 0.45 0.94
N LYS A 159 -6.64 -0.28 -0.16
CA LYS A 159 -7.93 -0.46 -0.86
C LYS A 159 -8.55 -1.83 -0.64
N GLY A 160 -7.87 -2.73 0.06
CA GLY A 160 -8.32 -4.08 0.29
C GLY A 160 -7.98 -4.60 1.68
N TYR A 161 -8.34 -5.84 1.93
CA TYR A 161 -8.10 -6.49 3.21
C TYR A 161 -6.64 -6.94 3.38
N VAL A 162 -6.13 -6.81 4.60
CA VAL A 162 -4.90 -7.43 5.04
C VAL A 162 -5.24 -8.64 5.90
N GLU A 163 -4.93 -9.84 5.42
CA GLU A 163 -5.19 -11.08 6.17
C GLU A 163 -3.92 -11.58 6.85
N VAL A 164 -4.03 -11.92 8.12
CA VAL A 164 -2.96 -12.61 8.85
C VAL A 164 -3.14 -14.12 8.65
N ALA A 165 -2.22 -14.77 7.92
CA ALA A 165 -2.25 -16.21 7.75
C ALA A 165 -1.75 -16.92 9.01
N GLY A 166 -2.40 -18.02 9.38
CA GLY A 166 -2.04 -18.85 10.52
C GLY A 166 -2.49 -18.28 11.85
N LYS A 167 -1.56 -18.04 12.77
CA LYS A 167 -1.91 -17.56 14.12
C LYS A 167 -2.31 -16.10 14.09
N LYS A 168 -3.42 -15.77 14.75
CA LYS A 168 -3.90 -14.40 14.97
C LYS A 168 -2.81 -13.51 15.56
N ALA A 169 -2.70 -12.27 15.07
CA ALA A 169 -1.79 -11.25 15.58
C ALA A 169 -2.34 -9.85 15.34
N ASP A 170 -2.06 -8.93 16.26
CA ASP A 170 -2.38 -7.52 16.06
C ASP A 170 -1.55 -6.96 14.91
N VAL A 171 -2.19 -6.23 13.99
CA VAL A 171 -1.52 -5.60 12.84
C VAL A 171 -1.40 -4.11 13.08
N VAL A 172 -0.18 -3.62 13.09
CA VAL A 172 0.16 -2.19 13.17
C VAL A 172 0.80 -1.78 11.85
N ILE A 173 0.30 -0.70 11.25
CA ILE A 173 0.89 -0.06 10.07
C ILE A 173 1.26 1.36 10.46
N ALA A 174 2.54 1.70 10.34
CA ALA A 174 3.08 3.01 10.65
C ALA A 174 3.72 3.62 9.41
N ASN A 175 3.19 4.76 8.96
CA ASN A 175 3.75 5.51 7.85
C ASN A 175 3.73 7.01 8.20
N PRO A 176 4.90 7.66 8.38
CA PRO A 176 4.96 9.08 8.71
C PRO A 176 4.38 9.98 7.60
N SER A 177 4.32 9.50 6.38
CA SER A 177 3.75 10.22 5.23
C SER A 177 2.23 10.07 5.12
N GLY A 178 1.61 9.31 6.04
CA GLY A 178 0.16 9.11 6.11
C GLY A 178 -0.31 7.77 5.57
N ILE A 179 -1.56 7.45 5.89
CA ILE A 179 -2.25 6.23 5.45
C ILE A 179 -3.65 6.61 4.96
N GLN A 180 -3.97 6.21 3.75
CA GLN A 180 -5.29 6.34 3.16
C GLN A 180 -5.97 4.96 3.17
N CYS A 181 -7.15 4.89 3.77
CA CYS A 181 -7.98 3.69 3.79
C CYS A 181 -9.24 3.92 2.97
N ASP A 182 -9.38 3.15 1.90
CA ASP A 182 -10.52 3.15 1.01
C ASP A 182 -11.02 1.70 0.84
N GLY A 183 -11.93 1.28 1.71
CA GLY A 183 -12.41 -0.10 1.77
C GLY A 183 -11.44 -1.07 2.44
N CYS A 184 -10.42 -0.58 3.15
CA CYS A 184 -9.47 -1.43 3.85
C CYS A 184 -10.10 -2.14 5.06
N GLY A 185 -9.56 -3.30 5.42
CA GLY A 185 -9.94 -4.06 6.60
C GLY A 185 -8.85 -5.05 7.00
N VAL A 186 -9.03 -5.72 8.12
CA VAL A 186 -8.15 -6.80 8.56
C VAL A 186 -8.93 -8.08 8.83
N ILE A 187 -8.29 -9.20 8.52
CA ILE A 187 -8.82 -10.56 8.75
C ILE A 187 -7.85 -11.28 9.67
N ASN A 188 -8.37 -11.94 10.69
CA ASN A 188 -7.58 -12.71 11.66
C ASN A 188 -6.51 -11.86 12.38
N ALA A 189 -6.90 -10.61 12.74
CA ALA A 189 -6.07 -9.69 13.52
C ALA A 189 -6.71 -9.36 14.86
#